data_4c3a72c51f5125bd35f475ce94c7f592
#
_entry.id   4c3a72c51f5125bd35f475ce94c7f592
#
_cell.length_a   1.000
_cell.length_b   1.000
_cell.length_c   1.000
_cell.angle_alpha   90.00
_cell.angle_beta   90.00
_cell.angle_gamma   90.00
#
_symmetry.space_group_name_H-M   'P 1'
#
loop_
_entity.id
_entity.type
_entity.pdbx_description
1 polymer ?
#
loop_
_entity_poly.entity_id
_entity_poly.type
_entity_poly.pdbx_seq_one_letter_code
_entity_poly.pdbx_strand_id
1 'polypeptide(L)'
;MSAPAEAFNYLVVSDLHLSEADRNPAGRFFHFDEDFADFLRHYRLSYVGQRRWRLIIDGDFIEFFQVTDSPDPDERLLRGVTLTPSDRRFFPGTEWQKSRWKLDRVLRSHPQLLLALARFLLAGNEIYILRGNHDVEMFWPQVQEHFRLVLTQHHPADTTYLAMKAAVEARLHFRPWFYLEPDLLYVEHGCQYDPFCTNEYNLCPVVPAKPTQIHLPFSAFSMRYFAARMAVVDPAAIENVNSIPRYLGRLLARHPLHAFVIPYYYVEMIVRTLRKVRRPAPDAELEVAAQEASARAELERMYAVPAATVAALEGLRETPILGSLPRTIRSFSLDMITAGLATAAGIWLAAPPTRRGRLAATALTGALVAGLTAGWVRRASTINDHRNLREIARTIASIVGVRYVVFGHSHEPDAHRLSEAGDRWYFNVGTWVPNLQEGQFIYMQVLRDEGGSAQLMRWNRKWQRPEALDPERFSRGARRARA
;
A
#
# COMPACT_ATOMS: atom_id res chain seq x y z
N MET A 1 13.73 40.60 4.84
CA MET A 1 13.61 39.58 5.88
C MET A 1 12.39 38.74 5.53
N SER A 2 12.57 37.50 5.06
CA SER A 2 11.47 36.55 4.85
C SER A 2 10.85 36.26 6.22
N ALA A 3 9.52 36.28 6.31
CA ALA A 3 8.81 35.81 7.51
C ALA A 3 9.35 34.44 7.92
N PRO A 4 9.56 34.19 9.23
CA PRO A 4 9.99 32.85 9.67
C PRO A 4 8.98 31.85 9.14
N ALA A 5 9.49 30.78 8.49
CA ALA A 5 8.65 29.70 8.00
C ALA A 5 7.73 29.23 9.14
N GLU A 6 6.41 29.20 8.88
CA GLU A 6 5.44 28.74 9.87
C GLU A 6 5.82 27.32 10.32
N ALA A 7 6.17 27.16 11.59
CA ALA A 7 6.57 25.87 12.11
C ALA A 7 5.31 25.06 12.41
N PHE A 8 5.17 23.89 11.77
CA PHE A 8 4.07 22.94 11.98
C PHE A 8 4.43 21.86 12.99
N ASN A 9 3.44 21.34 13.68
CA ASN A 9 3.48 20.01 14.26
C ASN A 9 3.01 19.00 13.22
N TYR A 10 3.35 17.71 13.37
CA TYR A 10 3.07 16.69 12.35
C TYR A 10 2.19 15.59 12.92
N LEU A 11 1.31 15.09 12.06
CA LEU A 11 0.53 13.88 12.24
C LEU A 11 0.82 12.98 11.04
N VAL A 12 1.24 11.75 11.27
CA VAL A 12 1.46 10.78 10.21
C VAL A 12 0.51 9.62 10.41
N VAL A 13 -0.31 9.35 9.40
CA VAL A 13 -1.23 8.22 9.30
C VAL A 13 -0.92 7.44 8.03
N SER A 14 -1.21 6.16 7.97
CA SER A 14 -1.03 5.32 6.79
C SER A 14 -2.14 4.29 6.65
N ASP A 15 -2.25 3.69 5.47
CA ASP A 15 -3.04 2.48 5.23
C ASP A 15 -4.52 2.65 5.67
N LEU A 16 -5.19 3.69 5.13
CA LEU A 16 -6.61 3.93 5.35
C LEU A 16 -7.48 3.05 4.45
N HIS A 17 -7.01 2.70 3.25
CA HIS A 17 -7.70 1.86 2.28
C HIS A 17 -9.17 2.23 2.07
N LEU A 18 -9.45 3.52 1.84
CA LEU A 18 -10.80 3.97 1.54
C LEU A 18 -11.32 3.26 0.30
N SER A 19 -12.40 2.53 0.43
CA SER A 19 -12.98 1.72 -0.64
C SER A 19 -14.47 2.00 -0.84
N GLU A 20 -15.07 1.43 -1.88
CA GLU A 20 -16.48 1.62 -2.21
C GLU A 20 -17.39 0.90 -1.18
N ALA A 21 -18.35 1.63 -0.58
CA ALA A 21 -19.22 1.12 0.48
C ALA A 21 -20.18 0.02 0.02
N ASP A 22 -20.71 0.13 -1.20
CA ASP A 22 -21.89 -0.64 -1.63
C ASP A 22 -21.63 -2.13 -1.87
N ARG A 23 -20.38 -2.59 -1.90
CA ARG A 23 -20.04 -3.96 -2.31
C ARG A 23 -19.07 -4.72 -1.42
N ASN A 24 -18.71 -4.19 -0.27
CA ASN A 24 -17.97 -4.99 0.68
C ASN A 24 -18.94 -5.87 1.47
N PRO A 25 -19.07 -7.18 1.16
CA PRO A 25 -20.01 -8.08 1.86
C PRO A 25 -19.71 -8.22 3.35
N ALA A 26 -18.52 -7.81 3.80
CA ALA A 26 -18.15 -7.84 5.20
C ALA A 26 -18.62 -6.60 5.98
N GLY A 27 -18.99 -5.49 5.30
CA GLY A 27 -19.53 -4.26 5.93
C GLY A 27 -18.66 -3.61 7.01
N ARG A 28 -17.43 -4.12 7.20
CA ARG A 28 -16.60 -3.82 8.37
C ARG A 28 -15.59 -2.69 8.13
N PHE A 29 -15.33 -2.34 6.86
CA PHE A 29 -14.26 -1.42 6.51
C PHE A 29 -14.64 0.07 6.62
N PHE A 30 -15.94 0.37 6.60
CA PHE A 30 -16.46 1.74 6.53
C PHE A 30 -16.77 2.37 7.88
N HIS A 31 -16.65 1.63 8.97
CA HIS A 31 -17.01 2.12 10.29
C HIS A 31 -15.96 3.00 10.98
N PHE A 32 -14.92 3.44 10.26
CA PHE A 32 -13.92 4.35 10.82
C PHE A 32 -14.00 5.79 10.29
N ASP A 33 -14.90 6.10 9.36
CA ASP A 33 -15.05 7.46 8.82
C ASP A 33 -15.38 8.47 9.91
N GLU A 34 -16.27 8.12 10.82
CA GLU A 34 -16.60 8.94 11.99
C GLU A 34 -15.39 9.09 12.92
N ASP A 35 -14.68 7.99 13.17
CA ASP A 35 -13.47 8.00 14.00
C ASP A 35 -12.38 8.88 13.42
N PHE A 36 -12.16 8.82 12.10
CA PHE A 36 -11.17 9.65 11.42
C PHE A 36 -11.62 11.11 11.36
N ALA A 37 -12.91 11.36 11.16
CA ALA A 37 -13.47 12.70 11.22
C ALA A 37 -13.33 13.32 12.63
N ASP A 38 -13.55 12.53 13.68
CA ASP A 38 -13.37 12.94 15.07
C ASP A 38 -11.90 13.20 15.41
N PHE A 39 -10.99 12.34 14.91
CA PHE A 39 -9.55 12.56 14.99
C PHE A 39 -9.14 13.91 14.35
N LEU A 40 -9.57 14.18 13.12
CA LEU A 40 -9.31 15.45 12.46
C LEU A 40 -9.93 16.64 13.18
N ARG A 41 -11.14 16.47 13.71
CA ARG A 41 -11.81 17.50 14.52
C ARG A 41 -11.02 17.84 15.78
N HIS A 42 -10.51 16.81 16.48
CA HIS A 42 -9.68 16.99 17.68
C HIS A 42 -8.46 17.85 17.37
N TYR A 43 -7.68 17.49 16.36
CA TYR A 43 -6.46 18.22 16.01
C TYR A 43 -6.72 19.59 15.36
N ARG A 44 -7.84 19.75 14.67
CA ARG A 44 -8.26 21.04 14.16
C ARG A 44 -8.55 22.06 15.28
N LEU A 45 -8.99 21.60 16.43
CA LEU A 45 -9.39 22.42 17.57
C LEU A 45 -8.31 22.55 18.65
N SER A 46 -7.29 21.68 18.62
CA SER A 46 -6.22 21.66 19.62
C SER A 46 -4.86 21.97 19.01
N TYR A 47 -4.34 23.13 19.35
CA TYR A 47 -2.99 23.55 18.95
C TYR A 47 -2.00 23.34 20.10
N VAL A 48 -0.85 22.74 19.81
CA VAL A 48 0.25 22.59 20.76
C VAL A 48 1.33 23.60 20.39
N GLY A 49 1.74 24.42 21.34
CA GLY A 49 2.72 25.50 21.09
C GLY A 49 2.25 26.55 20.08
N GLN A 50 0.94 26.76 19.96
CA GLN A 50 0.30 27.67 18.98
C GLN A 50 0.62 27.32 17.52
N ARG A 51 1.09 26.09 17.25
CA ARG A 51 1.42 25.62 15.90
C ARG A 51 0.27 24.88 15.28
N ARG A 52 0.11 25.06 13.96
CA ARG A 52 -0.81 24.32 13.10
C ARG A 52 -0.28 22.91 12.86
N TRP A 53 -1.14 22.07 12.31
CA TRP A 53 -0.83 20.68 12.02
C TRP A 53 -0.58 20.48 10.54
N ARG A 54 0.42 19.66 10.24
CA ARG A 54 0.65 19.07 8.94
C ARG A 54 0.31 17.59 9.02
N LEU A 55 -0.79 17.20 8.38
CA LEU A 55 -1.20 15.82 8.26
C LEU A 55 -0.49 15.20 7.05
N ILE A 56 0.24 14.11 7.27
CA ILE A 56 0.86 13.31 6.22
C ILE A 56 0.12 11.99 6.17
N ILE A 57 -0.54 11.72 5.04
CA ILE A 57 -1.17 10.44 4.73
C ILE A 57 -0.15 9.64 3.92
N ASP A 58 0.45 8.66 4.57
CA ASP A 58 1.62 7.95 4.10
C ASP A 58 1.26 6.72 3.25
N GLY A 59 0.65 6.97 2.09
CA GLY A 59 0.26 5.96 1.12
C GLY A 59 -0.94 5.12 1.52
N ASP A 60 -1.43 4.33 0.57
CA ASP A 60 -2.57 3.43 0.68
C ASP A 60 -3.81 4.12 1.29
N PHE A 61 -3.99 5.38 0.87
CA PHE A 61 -5.14 6.19 1.25
C PHE A 61 -6.41 5.71 0.55
N ILE A 62 -6.32 5.48 -0.76
CA ILE A 62 -7.43 5.07 -1.63
C ILE A 62 -7.22 3.64 -2.13
N GLU A 63 -8.23 2.80 -1.97
CA GLU A 63 -8.23 1.42 -2.44
C GLU A 63 -8.81 1.30 -3.85
N PHE A 64 -7.99 1.49 -4.89
CA PHE A 64 -8.44 1.43 -6.27
C PHE A 64 -8.74 0.00 -6.76
N PHE A 65 -8.12 -1.02 -6.18
CA PHE A 65 -8.23 -2.40 -6.68
C PHE A 65 -9.49 -3.12 -6.20
N GLN A 66 -10.17 -2.59 -5.20
CA GLN A 66 -11.42 -3.12 -4.71
C GLN A 66 -12.65 -2.51 -5.41
N VAL A 67 -12.49 -1.54 -6.29
CA VAL A 67 -13.57 -1.06 -7.15
C VAL A 67 -13.81 -2.07 -8.26
N THR A 68 -14.72 -2.99 -8.01
CA THR A 68 -15.03 -4.13 -8.89
C THR A 68 -16.26 -3.91 -9.76
N ASP A 69 -16.82 -2.72 -9.75
CA ASP A 69 -17.89 -2.31 -10.62
C ASP A 69 -17.38 -1.78 -11.98
N SER A 70 -18.29 -1.52 -12.88
CA SER A 70 -17.99 -0.93 -14.19
C SER A 70 -18.98 0.20 -14.47
N PRO A 71 -18.52 1.33 -15.04
CA PRO A 71 -19.41 2.43 -15.37
C PRO A 71 -20.49 1.99 -16.37
N ASP A 72 -21.71 2.44 -16.15
CA ASP A 72 -22.82 2.23 -17.08
C ASP A 72 -22.59 2.99 -18.41
N PRO A 73 -23.44 2.79 -19.45
CA PRO A 73 -23.27 3.43 -20.75
C PRO A 73 -23.25 4.96 -20.69
N ASP A 74 -24.10 5.57 -19.85
CA ASP A 74 -24.21 7.04 -19.74
C ASP A 74 -22.99 7.61 -18.98
N GLU A 75 -22.58 6.99 -17.89
CA GLU A 75 -21.36 7.32 -17.18
C GLU A 75 -20.12 7.21 -18.09
N ARG A 76 -20.05 6.18 -18.92
CA ARG A 76 -18.94 6.02 -19.89
C ARG A 76 -18.88 7.18 -20.87
N LEU A 77 -20.02 7.56 -21.43
CA LEU A 77 -20.10 8.68 -22.37
C LEU A 77 -19.71 10.00 -21.70
N LEU A 78 -20.31 10.32 -20.55
CA LEU A 78 -20.08 11.56 -19.82
C LEU A 78 -18.63 11.72 -19.32
N ARG A 79 -17.97 10.61 -18.99
CA ARG A 79 -16.62 10.62 -18.39
C ARG A 79 -15.51 10.21 -19.36
N GLY A 80 -15.84 9.94 -20.62
CA GLY A 80 -14.89 9.48 -21.65
C GLY A 80 -14.23 8.13 -21.31
N VAL A 81 -14.93 7.23 -20.62
CA VAL A 81 -14.40 5.93 -20.23
C VAL A 81 -14.68 4.88 -21.31
N THR A 82 -13.62 4.31 -21.86
CA THR A 82 -13.71 3.19 -22.80
C THR A 82 -13.31 1.88 -22.10
N LEU A 83 -14.22 0.90 -22.10
CA LEU A 83 -13.96 -0.42 -21.53
C LEU A 83 -13.45 -1.39 -22.60
N THR A 84 -12.28 -1.96 -22.37
CA THR A 84 -11.72 -3.07 -23.16
C THR A 84 -12.39 -4.39 -22.80
N PRO A 85 -12.26 -5.46 -23.60
CA PRO A 85 -12.69 -6.80 -23.21
C PRO A 85 -12.04 -7.28 -21.89
N SER A 86 -10.81 -6.85 -21.62
CA SER A 86 -10.14 -7.13 -20.33
C SER A 86 -10.82 -6.44 -19.17
N ASP A 87 -11.23 -5.17 -19.32
CA ASP A 87 -11.93 -4.43 -18.26
C ASP A 87 -13.28 -5.04 -17.92
N ARG A 88 -14.02 -5.51 -18.93
CA ARG A 88 -15.32 -6.19 -18.72
C ARG A 88 -15.18 -7.50 -17.94
N ARG A 89 -14.01 -8.14 -18.02
CA ARG A 89 -13.72 -9.40 -17.33
C ARG A 89 -13.02 -9.23 -15.99
N PHE A 90 -12.17 -8.20 -15.84
CA PHE A 90 -11.26 -7.99 -14.71
C PHE A 90 -11.35 -6.58 -14.13
N PHE A 91 -12.50 -5.94 -14.27
CA PHE A 91 -12.80 -4.59 -13.81
C PHE A 91 -11.97 -3.49 -14.50
N PRO A 92 -12.34 -2.21 -14.36
CA PRO A 92 -11.69 -1.11 -15.05
C PRO A 92 -10.19 -1.06 -14.83
N GLY A 93 -9.43 -0.75 -15.88
CA GLY A 93 -7.98 -0.63 -15.87
C GLY A 93 -7.46 0.58 -15.10
N THR A 94 -6.23 0.96 -15.42
CA THR A 94 -5.47 1.99 -14.71
C THR A 94 -5.26 3.26 -15.54
N GLU A 95 -5.96 3.40 -16.68
CA GLU A 95 -5.98 4.63 -17.45
C GLU A 95 -6.64 5.75 -16.66
N TRP A 96 -6.14 6.98 -16.77
CA TRP A 96 -6.58 8.08 -15.90
C TRP A 96 -8.10 8.32 -15.88
N GLN A 97 -8.80 8.10 -17.00
CA GLN A 97 -10.27 8.22 -17.07
C GLN A 97 -10.95 7.19 -16.17
N LYS A 98 -10.46 5.94 -16.20
CA LYS A 98 -10.96 4.83 -15.38
C LYS A 98 -10.59 5.04 -13.92
N SER A 99 -9.35 5.47 -13.65
CA SER A 99 -8.88 5.78 -12.30
C SER A 99 -9.67 6.92 -11.68
N ARG A 100 -9.96 7.98 -12.44
CA ARG A 100 -10.82 9.08 -12.00
C ARG A 100 -12.25 8.60 -11.67
N TRP A 101 -12.82 7.71 -12.50
CA TRP A 101 -14.13 7.13 -12.23
C TRP A 101 -14.12 6.27 -10.96
N LYS A 102 -13.10 5.42 -10.76
CA LYS A 102 -12.93 4.64 -9.53
C LYS A 102 -12.79 5.54 -8.30
N LEU A 103 -11.96 6.58 -8.38
CA LEU A 103 -11.82 7.54 -7.30
C LEU A 103 -13.16 8.18 -6.91
N ASP A 104 -13.94 8.60 -7.90
CA ASP A 104 -15.25 9.20 -7.66
C ASP A 104 -16.22 8.24 -6.94
N ARG A 105 -16.18 6.93 -7.28
CA ARG A 105 -16.95 5.90 -6.60
C ARG A 105 -16.55 5.75 -5.13
N VAL A 106 -15.26 5.71 -4.86
CA VAL A 106 -14.73 5.64 -3.49
C VAL A 106 -15.14 6.89 -2.70
N LEU A 107 -14.83 8.08 -3.22
CA LEU A 107 -15.06 9.33 -2.49
C LEU A 107 -16.54 9.60 -2.16
N ARG A 108 -17.47 9.17 -3.02
CA ARG A 108 -18.92 9.26 -2.72
C ARG A 108 -19.34 8.45 -1.51
N SER A 109 -18.59 7.41 -1.16
CA SER A 109 -18.86 6.57 0.00
C SER A 109 -18.39 7.19 1.32
N HIS A 110 -17.58 8.27 1.27
CA HIS A 110 -16.92 8.88 2.43
C HIS A 110 -17.20 10.38 2.63
N PRO A 111 -18.46 10.85 2.58
CA PRO A 111 -18.77 12.28 2.63
C PRO A 111 -18.37 12.95 3.95
N GLN A 112 -18.48 12.25 5.07
CA GLN A 112 -18.11 12.78 6.39
C GLN A 112 -16.60 13.00 6.52
N LEU A 113 -15.81 12.05 6.02
CA LEU A 113 -14.36 12.14 5.97
C LEU A 113 -13.93 13.31 5.08
N LEU A 114 -14.53 13.45 3.89
CA LEU A 114 -14.23 14.57 2.99
C LEU A 114 -14.55 15.93 3.64
N LEU A 115 -15.68 16.04 4.32
CA LEU A 115 -16.03 17.26 5.05
C LEU A 115 -15.05 17.55 6.18
N ALA A 116 -14.55 16.52 6.88
CA ALA A 116 -13.55 16.69 7.94
C ALA A 116 -12.20 17.17 7.37
N LEU A 117 -11.73 16.61 6.24
CA LEU A 117 -10.53 17.07 5.54
C LEU A 117 -10.68 18.52 5.09
N ALA A 118 -11.85 18.88 4.51
CA ALA A 118 -12.15 20.25 4.10
C ALA A 118 -12.04 21.23 5.28
N ARG A 119 -12.68 20.91 6.40
CA ARG A 119 -12.60 21.73 7.63
C ARG A 119 -11.20 21.82 8.21
N PHE A 120 -10.41 20.78 8.07
CA PHE A 120 -9.01 20.76 8.52
C PHE A 120 -8.15 21.72 7.73
N LEU A 121 -8.31 21.78 6.39
CA LEU A 121 -7.62 22.73 5.51
C LEU A 121 -8.07 24.17 5.77
N LEU A 122 -9.39 24.42 5.95
CA LEU A 122 -9.94 25.74 6.23
C LEU A 122 -9.43 26.32 7.56
N ALA A 123 -9.11 25.49 8.54
CA ALA A 123 -8.48 25.90 9.79
C ALA A 123 -7.00 26.33 9.62
N GLY A 124 -6.46 26.27 8.40
CA GLY A 124 -5.08 26.66 8.07
C GLY A 124 -4.06 25.54 8.26
N ASN A 125 -4.50 24.31 8.52
CA ASN A 125 -3.65 23.14 8.53
C ASN A 125 -3.33 22.68 7.10
N GLU A 126 -2.30 21.86 6.93
CA GLU A 126 -1.88 21.32 5.64
C GLU A 126 -2.08 19.79 5.58
N ILE A 127 -2.32 19.29 4.37
CA ILE A 127 -2.43 17.84 4.11
C ILE A 127 -1.45 17.47 3.01
N TYR A 128 -0.62 16.46 3.28
CA TYR A 128 0.27 15.83 2.32
C TYR A 128 -0.20 14.40 2.10
N ILE A 129 -0.43 14.03 0.85
CA ILE A 129 -0.80 12.66 0.46
C ILE A 129 0.37 12.07 -0.31
N LEU A 130 0.96 11.02 0.24
CA LEU A 130 1.99 10.22 -0.40
C LEU A 130 1.32 9.05 -1.14
N ARG A 131 1.99 8.54 -2.12
CA ARG A 131 1.52 7.40 -2.91
C ARG A 131 2.04 6.09 -2.32
N GLY A 132 1.13 5.12 -2.12
CA GLY A 132 1.43 3.74 -1.80
C GLY A 132 1.31 2.80 -3.01
N ASN A 133 1.19 1.50 -2.75
CA ASN A 133 1.01 0.49 -3.79
C ASN A 133 -0.47 0.25 -4.16
N HIS A 134 -1.42 0.53 -3.27
CA HIS A 134 -2.86 0.41 -3.54
C HIS A 134 -3.44 1.65 -4.23
N ASP A 135 -2.80 2.79 -4.08
CA ASP A 135 -3.21 4.05 -4.69
C ASP A 135 -2.18 4.58 -5.70
N VAL A 136 -1.44 3.68 -6.35
CA VAL A 136 -0.49 4.02 -7.42
C VAL A 136 -1.13 4.85 -8.55
N GLU A 137 -2.44 4.75 -8.73
CA GLU A 137 -3.23 5.51 -9.73
C GLU A 137 -3.33 6.99 -9.39
N MET A 138 -2.99 7.41 -8.16
CA MET A 138 -2.77 8.81 -7.80
C MET A 138 -1.55 9.43 -8.50
N PHE A 139 -0.78 8.65 -9.24
CA PHE A 139 0.23 9.15 -10.18
C PHE A 139 -0.35 10.12 -11.22
N TRP A 140 -1.59 9.89 -11.68
CA TRP A 140 -2.19 10.70 -12.73
C TRP A 140 -2.55 12.11 -12.22
N PRO A 141 -2.03 13.19 -12.82
CA PRO A 141 -2.42 14.55 -12.45
C PRO A 141 -3.93 14.80 -12.53
N GLN A 142 -4.61 14.16 -13.50
CA GLN A 142 -6.06 14.27 -13.68
C GLN A 142 -6.84 13.60 -12.53
N VAL A 143 -6.27 12.59 -11.88
CA VAL A 143 -6.86 11.93 -10.70
C VAL A 143 -6.67 12.80 -9.47
N GLN A 144 -5.48 13.38 -9.28
CA GLN A 144 -5.21 14.33 -8.21
C GLN A 144 -6.09 15.58 -8.31
N GLU A 145 -6.26 16.12 -9.52
CA GLU A 145 -7.12 17.29 -9.75
C GLU A 145 -8.59 16.95 -9.49
N HIS A 146 -9.03 15.77 -9.86
CA HIS A 146 -10.39 15.31 -9.53
C HIS A 146 -10.60 15.19 -8.01
N PHE A 147 -9.61 14.71 -7.26
CA PHE A 147 -9.66 14.70 -5.79
C PHE A 147 -9.80 16.12 -5.23
N ARG A 148 -9.00 17.09 -5.73
CA ARG A 148 -9.10 18.50 -5.34
C ARG A 148 -10.50 19.07 -5.62
N LEU A 149 -11.04 18.77 -6.78
CA LEU A 149 -12.38 19.21 -7.19
C LEU A 149 -13.46 18.67 -6.25
N VAL A 150 -13.46 17.35 -6.00
CA VAL A 150 -14.43 16.72 -5.11
C VAL A 150 -14.33 17.28 -3.69
N LEU A 151 -13.11 17.44 -3.17
CA LEU A 151 -12.91 18.03 -1.85
C LEU A 151 -13.39 19.47 -1.77
N THR A 152 -13.18 20.26 -2.82
CA THR A 152 -13.69 21.63 -2.91
C THR A 152 -15.22 21.67 -2.91
N GLN A 153 -15.88 20.71 -3.58
CA GLN A 153 -17.35 20.60 -3.59
C GLN A 153 -17.94 20.21 -2.23
N HIS A 154 -17.16 19.56 -1.36
CA HIS A 154 -17.55 19.19 0.00
C HIS A 154 -17.27 20.32 1.03
N HIS A 155 -17.29 21.59 0.58
CA HIS A 155 -17.11 22.70 1.51
C HIS A 155 -18.25 22.79 2.55
N PRO A 156 -17.95 23.19 3.80
CA PRO A 156 -18.96 23.45 4.82
C PRO A 156 -19.97 24.52 4.38
N ALA A 157 -21.20 24.45 4.88
CA ALA A 157 -22.28 25.37 4.53
C ALA A 157 -21.99 26.85 4.90
N ASP A 158 -21.12 27.07 5.87
CA ASP A 158 -20.65 28.39 6.32
C ASP A 158 -19.46 28.93 5.54
N THR A 159 -19.04 28.23 4.49
CA THR A 159 -17.87 28.59 3.67
C THR A 159 -18.25 28.66 2.20
N THR A 160 -17.66 29.57 1.44
CA THR A 160 -17.88 29.66 0.00
C THR A 160 -17.00 28.67 -0.77
N TYR A 161 -17.47 28.27 -1.95
CA TYR A 161 -16.69 27.44 -2.89
C TYR A 161 -15.30 28.05 -3.20
N LEU A 162 -15.22 29.37 -3.39
CA LEU A 162 -13.96 30.07 -3.71
C LEU A 162 -12.96 30.02 -2.53
N ALA A 163 -13.44 30.20 -1.29
CA ALA A 163 -12.61 30.10 -0.11
C ALA A 163 -12.08 28.66 0.08
N MET A 164 -12.93 27.64 -0.15
CA MET A 164 -12.50 26.26 -0.10
C MET A 164 -11.49 25.93 -1.21
N LYS A 165 -11.73 26.39 -2.43
CA LYS A 165 -10.79 26.20 -3.55
C LYS A 165 -9.42 26.78 -3.21
N ALA A 166 -9.36 28.01 -2.72
CA ALA A 166 -8.11 28.64 -2.30
C ALA A 166 -7.40 27.85 -1.18
N ALA A 167 -8.16 27.31 -0.21
CA ALA A 167 -7.59 26.47 0.85
C ALA A 167 -7.02 25.15 0.31
N VAL A 168 -7.72 24.51 -0.63
CA VAL A 168 -7.26 23.25 -1.28
C VAL A 168 -6.00 23.51 -2.10
N GLU A 169 -5.98 24.58 -2.93
CA GLU A 169 -4.83 24.92 -3.76
C GLU A 169 -3.58 25.24 -2.93
N ALA A 170 -3.75 25.93 -1.81
CA ALA A 170 -2.64 26.36 -0.97
C ALA A 170 -2.12 25.27 -0.02
N ARG A 171 -2.96 24.31 0.42
CA ARG A 171 -2.67 23.46 1.58
C ARG A 171 -2.84 21.95 1.36
N LEU A 172 -3.29 21.52 0.16
CA LEU A 172 -3.35 20.10 -0.21
C LEU A 172 -2.25 19.77 -1.21
N HIS A 173 -1.33 18.90 -0.80
CA HIS A 173 -0.14 18.56 -1.56
C HIS A 173 -0.09 17.06 -1.83
N PHE A 174 0.19 16.66 -3.08
CA PHE A 174 0.51 15.28 -3.43
C PHE A 174 2.02 15.13 -3.56
N ARG A 175 2.56 14.02 -3.08
CA ARG A 175 3.98 13.67 -3.19
C ARG A 175 4.14 12.32 -3.87
N PRO A 176 5.00 12.22 -4.88
CA PRO A 176 5.12 11.01 -5.68
C PRO A 176 5.82 9.86 -4.96
N TRP A 177 6.56 10.16 -3.89
CA TRP A 177 7.34 9.15 -3.17
C TRP A 177 7.38 9.45 -1.67
N PHE A 178 8.25 10.35 -1.22
CA PHE A 178 8.45 10.63 0.20
C PHE A 178 8.12 12.08 0.57
N TYR A 179 8.00 12.32 1.87
CA TYR A 179 8.01 13.62 2.50
C TYR A 179 9.29 13.77 3.32
N LEU A 180 9.97 14.90 3.19
CA LEU A 180 11.17 15.22 3.94
C LEU A 180 11.02 16.58 4.63
N GLU A 181 11.20 16.58 5.95
CA GLU A 181 11.46 17.78 6.75
C GLU A 181 12.91 17.71 7.22
N PRO A 182 13.80 18.59 6.76
CA PRO A 182 15.22 18.54 7.08
C PRO A 182 15.49 18.44 8.59
N ASP A 183 16.50 17.65 8.95
CA ASP A 183 16.97 17.39 10.33
C ASP A 183 15.91 16.73 11.25
N LEU A 184 14.67 16.57 10.83
CA LEU A 184 13.58 16.11 11.67
C LEU A 184 12.96 14.80 11.19
N LEU A 185 12.35 14.78 10.01
CA LEU A 185 11.37 13.77 9.64
C LEU A 185 11.50 13.35 8.19
N TYR A 186 11.60 12.04 7.95
CA TYR A 186 11.43 11.40 6.64
C TYR A 186 10.24 10.44 6.71
N VAL A 187 9.30 10.54 5.78
CA VAL A 187 8.12 9.70 5.71
C VAL A 187 7.99 9.13 4.31
N GLU A 188 7.84 7.83 4.19
CA GLU A 188 7.50 7.16 2.95
C GLU A 188 6.70 5.89 3.23
N HIS A 189 5.88 5.44 2.27
CA HIS A 189 5.03 4.29 2.50
C HIS A 189 5.79 2.98 2.79
N GLY A 190 6.92 2.75 2.12
CA GLY A 190 7.78 1.59 2.35
C GLY A 190 7.51 0.40 1.43
N CYS A 191 6.49 0.46 0.56
CA CYS A 191 6.16 -0.62 -0.37
C CYS A 191 7.29 -0.95 -1.37
N GLN A 192 8.20 -0.03 -1.62
CA GLN A 192 9.37 -0.24 -2.49
C GLN A 192 10.43 -1.18 -1.90
N TYR A 193 10.33 -1.53 -0.63
CA TYR A 193 11.19 -2.51 0.05
C TYR A 193 10.57 -3.91 0.10
N ASP A 194 9.37 -4.06 -0.46
CA ASP A 194 8.71 -5.33 -0.69
C ASP A 194 8.75 -5.70 -2.17
N PRO A 195 9.44 -6.79 -2.57
CA PRO A 195 9.53 -7.19 -3.96
C PRO A 195 8.19 -7.52 -4.62
N PHE A 196 7.13 -7.78 -3.83
CA PHE A 196 5.76 -8.00 -4.33
C PHE A 196 5.04 -6.70 -4.63
N CYS A 197 5.39 -5.59 -3.96
CA CYS A 197 4.69 -4.32 -4.01
C CYS A 197 5.46 -3.22 -4.75
N THR A 198 6.76 -3.39 -4.96
CA THR A 198 7.59 -2.41 -5.68
C THR A 198 7.34 -2.40 -7.18
N ASN A 199 7.43 -1.24 -7.80
CA ASN A 199 7.38 -1.03 -9.25
C ASN A 199 8.80 -0.91 -9.84
N GLU A 200 8.95 -1.20 -11.13
CA GLU A 200 10.22 -1.01 -11.84
C GLU A 200 10.60 0.48 -11.89
N TYR A 201 9.64 1.33 -12.23
CA TYR A 201 9.77 2.79 -12.20
C TYR A 201 8.91 3.34 -11.05
N ASN A 202 9.58 3.90 -10.05
CA ASN A 202 8.87 4.36 -8.84
C ASN A 202 8.15 5.68 -9.06
N LEU A 203 8.79 6.62 -9.72
CA LEU A 203 8.26 7.96 -9.92
C LEU A 203 7.35 8.04 -11.14
N CYS A 204 7.62 7.24 -12.18
CA CYS A 204 6.83 7.15 -13.40
C CYS A 204 6.34 5.71 -13.64
N PRO A 205 5.39 5.18 -12.86
CA PRO A 205 4.98 3.77 -12.87
C PRO A 205 4.07 3.43 -14.06
N VAL A 206 4.44 3.85 -15.28
CA VAL A 206 3.66 3.56 -16.48
C VAL A 206 4.18 2.32 -17.21
N VAL A 207 3.30 1.68 -17.98
CA VAL A 207 3.70 0.57 -18.86
C VAL A 207 4.44 1.14 -20.08
N PRO A 208 5.71 0.84 -20.32
CA PRO A 208 6.47 1.45 -21.42
C PRO A 208 5.79 1.36 -22.78
N ALA A 209 5.23 0.19 -23.14
CA ALA A 209 4.51 0.01 -24.39
C ALA A 209 3.10 0.61 -24.44
N LYS A 210 2.61 1.13 -23.31
CA LYS A 210 1.26 1.71 -23.13
C LYS A 210 1.30 2.80 -22.06
N PRO A 211 1.85 3.98 -22.35
CA PRO A 211 2.07 5.04 -21.37
C PRO A 211 0.79 5.62 -20.77
N THR A 212 -0.38 5.20 -21.25
CA THR A 212 -1.69 5.54 -20.66
C THR A 212 -2.12 4.58 -19.54
N GLN A 213 -1.34 3.53 -19.25
CA GLN A 213 -1.64 2.53 -18.22
C GLN A 213 -0.54 2.50 -17.16
N ILE A 214 -0.95 2.34 -15.90
CA ILE A 214 -0.01 2.11 -14.80
C ILE A 214 0.53 0.68 -14.85
N HIS A 215 1.82 0.53 -14.62
CA HIS A 215 2.46 -0.75 -14.37
C HIS A 215 2.11 -1.21 -12.95
N LEU A 216 1.19 -2.16 -12.83
CA LEU A 216 0.81 -2.70 -11.53
C LEU A 216 1.94 -3.58 -10.97
N PRO A 217 2.34 -3.41 -9.68
CA PRO A 217 3.19 -4.36 -8.98
C PRO A 217 2.50 -5.72 -8.87
N PHE A 218 3.25 -6.74 -8.46
CA PHE A 218 2.70 -8.11 -8.40
C PHE A 218 1.52 -8.24 -7.44
N SER A 219 1.54 -7.58 -6.28
CA SER A 219 0.43 -7.58 -5.31
C SER A 219 -0.85 -7.04 -5.95
N ALA A 220 -0.81 -5.85 -6.53
CA ALA A 220 -1.93 -5.23 -7.22
C ALA A 220 -2.42 -6.04 -8.42
N PHE A 221 -1.49 -6.65 -9.18
CA PHE A 221 -1.82 -7.56 -10.26
C PHE A 221 -2.58 -8.79 -9.74
N SER A 222 -2.13 -9.37 -8.62
CA SER A 222 -2.78 -10.50 -7.98
C SER A 222 -4.16 -10.15 -7.44
N MET A 223 -4.32 -8.96 -6.85
CA MET A 223 -5.62 -8.46 -6.42
C MET A 223 -6.59 -8.39 -7.59
N ARG A 224 -6.21 -7.74 -8.69
CA ARG A 224 -7.07 -7.54 -9.86
C ARG A 224 -7.46 -8.86 -10.55
N TYR A 225 -6.50 -9.75 -10.78
CA TYR A 225 -6.71 -10.93 -11.63
C TYR A 225 -7.09 -12.20 -10.87
N PHE A 226 -6.93 -12.19 -9.56
CA PHE A 226 -7.21 -13.33 -8.70
C PHE A 226 -8.20 -12.98 -7.57
N ALA A 227 -7.81 -12.16 -6.59
CA ALA A 227 -8.59 -11.96 -5.37
C ALA A 227 -9.95 -11.28 -5.64
N ALA A 228 -9.99 -10.19 -6.40
CA ALA A 228 -11.21 -9.43 -6.69
C ALA A 228 -12.27 -10.23 -7.48
N ARG A 229 -11.90 -11.36 -8.08
CA ARG A 229 -12.83 -12.24 -8.80
C ARG A 229 -13.51 -13.26 -7.90
N MET A 230 -13.06 -13.42 -6.70
CA MET A 230 -13.64 -14.36 -5.74
C MET A 230 -14.54 -13.59 -4.77
N ALA A 231 -15.85 -13.60 -5.04
CA ALA A 231 -16.86 -12.88 -4.22
C ALA A 231 -16.86 -13.26 -2.73
N VAL A 232 -16.27 -14.41 -2.37
CA VAL A 232 -16.14 -14.89 -0.99
C VAL A 232 -14.81 -14.55 -0.34
N VAL A 233 -13.88 -14.00 -1.10
CA VAL A 233 -12.59 -13.53 -0.61
C VAL A 233 -12.78 -12.10 -0.15
N ASP A 234 -12.59 -11.89 1.12
CA ASP A 234 -12.45 -10.55 1.67
C ASP A 234 -11.03 -10.05 1.31
N PRO A 235 -10.89 -9.08 0.38
CA PRO A 235 -9.58 -8.59 -0.04
C PRO A 235 -8.75 -8.07 1.11
N ALA A 236 -9.35 -7.35 2.04
CA ALA A 236 -8.64 -6.83 3.19
C ALA A 236 -8.27 -7.91 4.20
N ALA A 237 -9.00 -9.03 4.26
CA ALA A 237 -8.55 -10.18 5.03
C ALA A 237 -7.29 -10.83 4.42
N ILE A 238 -7.09 -10.72 3.09
CA ILE A 238 -5.84 -11.21 2.45
C ILE A 238 -4.67 -10.32 2.85
N GLU A 239 -4.81 -9.01 2.83
CA GLU A 239 -3.76 -8.06 3.16
C GLU A 239 -3.29 -8.19 4.62
N ASN A 240 -4.21 -8.55 5.52
CA ASN A 240 -3.93 -8.76 6.94
C ASN A 240 -3.62 -10.23 7.30
N VAL A 241 -3.31 -11.08 6.32
CA VAL A 241 -3.08 -12.51 6.57
C VAL A 241 -1.64 -12.78 6.96
N ASN A 242 -1.38 -13.01 8.24
CA ASN A 242 -0.10 -13.50 8.75
C ASN A 242 0.21 -14.95 8.28
N SER A 243 -0.72 -15.64 7.62
CA SER A 243 -0.53 -17.00 7.12
C SER A 243 -1.53 -17.34 6.01
N ILE A 244 -1.09 -17.23 4.76
CA ILE A 244 -1.86 -17.64 3.57
C ILE A 244 -2.42 -19.06 3.70
N PRO A 245 -1.67 -20.09 4.16
CA PRO A 245 -2.21 -21.43 4.33
C PRO A 245 -3.39 -21.52 5.31
N ARG A 246 -3.32 -20.81 6.44
CA ARG A 246 -4.44 -20.78 7.42
C ARG A 246 -5.67 -20.07 6.86
N TYR A 247 -5.46 -19.01 6.09
CA TYR A 247 -6.53 -18.32 5.42
C TYR A 247 -7.23 -19.21 4.41
N LEU A 248 -6.47 -19.84 3.49
CA LEU A 248 -7.00 -20.80 2.51
C LEU A 248 -7.71 -21.97 3.18
N GLY A 249 -7.15 -22.52 4.24
CA GLY A 249 -7.79 -23.60 5.01
C GLY A 249 -9.15 -23.19 5.57
N ARG A 250 -9.27 -22.00 6.15
CA ARG A 250 -10.54 -21.45 6.64
C ARG A 250 -11.52 -21.16 5.52
N LEU A 251 -11.04 -20.62 4.40
CA LEU A 251 -11.85 -20.33 3.22
C LEU A 251 -12.45 -21.62 2.64
N LEU A 252 -11.64 -22.65 2.44
CA LEU A 252 -12.09 -23.94 1.91
C LEU A 252 -13.01 -24.69 2.87
N ALA A 253 -12.80 -24.58 4.18
CA ALA A 253 -13.71 -25.15 5.18
C ALA A 253 -15.11 -24.51 5.14
N ARG A 254 -15.20 -23.21 4.83
CA ARG A 254 -16.47 -22.49 4.71
C ARG A 254 -17.10 -22.61 3.32
N HIS A 255 -16.28 -22.74 2.28
CA HIS A 255 -16.68 -22.70 0.88
C HIS A 255 -15.98 -23.81 0.08
N PRO A 256 -16.34 -25.09 0.27
CA PRO A 256 -15.59 -26.25 -0.31
C PRO A 256 -15.57 -26.24 -1.84
N LEU A 257 -16.59 -25.69 -2.52
CA LEU A 257 -16.61 -25.59 -3.97
C LEU A 257 -15.50 -24.69 -4.54
N HIS A 258 -14.93 -23.79 -3.73
CA HIS A 258 -13.80 -22.96 -4.13
C HIS A 258 -12.51 -23.75 -4.33
N ALA A 259 -12.43 -24.98 -3.85
CA ALA A 259 -11.32 -25.90 -4.14
C ALA A 259 -11.12 -26.12 -5.66
N PHE A 260 -12.18 -25.98 -6.48
CA PHE A 260 -12.10 -26.13 -7.93
C PHE A 260 -11.89 -24.78 -8.64
N VAL A 261 -12.41 -23.71 -8.09
CA VAL A 261 -12.38 -22.38 -8.70
C VAL A 261 -11.04 -21.66 -8.46
N ILE A 262 -10.47 -21.80 -7.26
CA ILE A 262 -9.19 -21.19 -6.88
C ILE A 262 -8.05 -21.61 -7.81
N PRO A 263 -7.82 -22.90 -8.09
CA PRO A 263 -6.76 -23.32 -9.01
C PRO A 263 -6.92 -22.75 -10.43
N TYR A 264 -8.15 -22.67 -10.93
CA TYR A 264 -8.43 -22.09 -12.25
C TYR A 264 -8.01 -20.61 -12.32
N TYR A 265 -8.45 -19.79 -11.37
CA TYR A 265 -8.08 -18.36 -11.34
C TYR A 265 -6.59 -18.16 -11.06
N TYR A 266 -5.99 -19.02 -10.25
CA TYR A 266 -4.56 -18.99 -9.97
C TYR A 266 -3.72 -19.27 -11.23
N VAL A 267 -4.07 -20.31 -12.00
CA VAL A 267 -3.41 -20.62 -13.28
C VAL A 267 -3.61 -19.49 -14.29
N GLU A 268 -4.81 -18.93 -14.40
CA GLU A 268 -5.06 -17.80 -15.28
C GLU A 268 -4.20 -16.58 -14.92
N MET A 269 -4.07 -16.28 -13.62
CA MET A 269 -3.20 -15.22 -13.12
C MET A 269 -1.73 -15.50 -13.48
N ILE A 270 -1.21 -16.71 -13.27
CA ILE A 270 0.14 -17.10 -13.66
C ILE A 270 0.38 -16.86 -15.16
N VAL A 271 -0.49 -17.37 -16.01
CA VAL A 271 -0.36 -17.22 -17.47
C VAL A 271 -0.32 -15.74 -17.88
N ARG A 272 -1.16 -14.92 -17.28
CA ARG A 272 -1.16 -13.46 -17.52
C ARG A 272 0.10 -12.79 -17.04
N THR A 273 0.58 -13.16 -15.86
CA THR A 273 1.83 -12.65 -15.29
C THR A 273 3.02 -12.99 -16.20
N LEU A 274 3.15 -14.24 -16.63
CA LEU A 274 4.21 -14.68 -17.53
C LEU A 274 4.18 -13.97 -18.90
N ARG A 275 2.98 -13.63 -19.40
CA ARG A 275 2.85 -12.83 -20.62
C ARG A 275 3.28 -11.38 -20.41
N LYS A 276 3.13 -10.83 -19.21
CA LYS A 276 3.50 -9.45 -18.86
C LYS A 276 5.01 -9.28 -18.68
N VAL A 277 5.72 -10.31 -18.23
CA VAL A 277 7.19 -10.31 -18.03
C VAL A 277 7.97 -10.17 -19.34
N ARG A 278 7.30 -10.20 -20.51
CA ARG A 278 7.95 -9.95 -21.81
C ARG A 278 8.46 -8.52 -21.85
N ARG A 279 9.74 -8.35 -22.14
CA ARG A 279 10.38 -7.03 -22.26
C ARG A 279 9.69 -6.20 -23.34
N PRO A 280 9.37 -4.93 -23.06
CA PRO A 280 8.91 -3.98 -24.07
C PRO A 280 10.00 -3.68 -25.10
N ALA A 281 9.61 -2.93 -26.15
CA ALA A 281 10.59 -2.45 -27.11
C ALA A 281 11.60 -1.47 -26.44
N PRO A 282 12.88 -1.49 -26.80
CA PRO A 282 13.91 -0.66 -26.18
C PRO A 282 13.57 0.84 -26.19
N ASP A 283 12.98 1.36 -27.27
CA ASP A 283 12.62 2.78 -27.39
C ASP A 283 11.57 3.21 -26.37
N ALA A 284 10.58 2.35 -26.08
CA ALA A 284 9.56 2.62 -25.09
C ALA A 284 10.11 2.60 -23.64
N GLU A 285 11.10 1.76 -23.37
CA GLU A 285 11.82 1.76 -22.09
C GLU A 285 12.62 3.06 -21.88
N LEU A 286 13.30 3.54 -22.94
CA LEU A 286 14.05 4.80 -22.89
C LEU A 286 13.16 6.01 -22.60
N GLU A 287 11.96 6.06 -23.17
CA GLU A 287 11.00 7.14 -22.89
C GLU A 287 10.57 7.18 -21.43
N VAL A 288 10.20 6.03 -20.84
CA VAL A 288 9.81 5.96 -19.43
C VAL A 288 11.01 6.27 -18.51
N ALA A 289 12.20 5.78 -18.85
CA ALA A 289 13.42 6.10 -18.09
C ALA A 289 13.74 7.60 -18.10
N ALA A 290 13.51 8.29 -19.22
CA ALA A 290 13.65 9.76 -19.31
C ALA A 290 12.62 10.49 -18.43
N GLN A 291 11.36 10.03 -18.41
CA GLN A 291 10.34 10.60 -17.53
C GLN A 291 10.68 10.35 -16.05
N GLU A 292 11.15 9.15 -15.69
CA GLU A 292 11.62 8.83 -14.34
C GLU A 292 12.77 9.76 -13.91
N ALA A 293 13.75 10.00 -14.80
CA ALA A 293 14.86 10.91 -14.54
C ALA A 293 14.38 12.37 -14.35
N SER A 294 13.39 12.82 -15.13
CA SER A 294 12.79 14.15 -14.97
C SER A 294 12.07 14.29 -13.62
N ALA A 295 11.29 13.29 -13.23
CA ALA A 295 10.59 13.25 -11.93
C ALA A 295 11.58 13.22 -10.76
N ARG A 296 12.70 12.54 -10.91
CA ARG A 296 13.80 12.55 -9.94
C ARG A 296 14.38 13.96 -9.77
N ALA A 297 14.70 14.63 -10.87
CA ALA A 297 15.22 15.99 -10.83
C ALA A 297 14.22 16.99 -10.22
N GLU A 298 12.92 16.74 -10.32
CA GLU A 298 11.90 17.50 -9.63
C GLU A 298 11.91 17.30 -8.12
N LEU A 299 12.05 16.06 -7.64
CA LEU A 299 12.25 15.75 -6.21
C LEU A 299 13.50 16.41 -5.62
N GLU A 300 14.61 16.36 -6.35
CA GLU A 300 15.88 17.01 -5.96
C GLU A 300 15.67 18.52 -5.74
N ARG A 301 14.97 19.16 -6.66
CA ARG A 301 14.62 20.61 -6.56
C ARG A 301 13.64 20.88 -5.43
N MET A 302 12.61 20.02 -5.27
CA MET A 302 11.55 20.20 -4.28
C MET A 302 12.08 20.21 -2.86
N TYR A 303 13.04 19.30 -2.56
CA TYR A 303 13.62 19.16 -1.23
C TYR A 303 15.00 19.78 -1.09
N ALA A 304 15.52 20.41 -2.16
CA ALA A 304 16.89 20.95 -2.20
C ALA A 304 17.96 19.94 -1.78
N VAL A 305 17.79 18.67 -2.16
CA VAL A 305 18.72 17.59 -1.85
C VAL A 305 19.62 17.27 -3.05
N PRO A 306 20.89 16.84 -2.84
CA PRO A 306 21.76 16.43 -3.92
C PRO A 306 21.22 15.22 -4.71
N ALA A 307 21.48 15.15 -6.00
CA ALA A 307 21.13 14.01 -6.86
C ALA A 307 21.66 12.67 -6.28
N ALA A 308 22.85 12.69 -5.68
CA ALA A 308 23.43 11.53 -5.02
C ALA A 308 22.58 11.01 -3.85
N THR A 309 21.88 11.89 -3.14
CA THR A 309 20.98 11.53 -2.05
C THR A 309 19.77 10.75 -2.59
N VAL A 310 19.11 11.26 -3.63
CA VAL A 310 17.96 10.59 -4.25
C VAL A 310 18.38 9.25 -4.86
N ALA A 311 19.54 9.20 -5.54
CA ALA A 311 20.09 7.97 -6.09
C ALA A 311 20.43 6.93 -5.00
N ALA A 312 20.94 7.36 -3.85
CA ALA A 312 21.22 6.49 -2.72
C ALA A 312 19.93 5.90 -2.11
N LEU A 313 18.87 6.71 -1.98
CA LEU A 313 17.55 6.24 -1.54
C LEU A 313 16.94 5.24 -2.53
N GLU A 314 17.03 5.50 -3.84
CA GLU A 314 16.58 4.55 -4.87
C GLU A 314 17.35 3.23 -4.83
N GLY A 315 18.64 3.27 -4.52
CA GLY A 315 19.49 2.09 -4.39
C GLY A 315 19.07 1.12 -3.27
N LEU A 316 18.23 1.57 -2.33
CA LEU A 316 17.70 0.73 -1.24
C LEU A 316 16.47 -0.09 -1.66
N ARG A 317 15.88 0.20 -2.83
CA ARG A 317 14.65 -0.45 -3.29
C ARG A 317 14.91 -1.91 -3.65
N GLU A 318 13.94 -2.74 -3.37
CA GLU A 318 13.91 -4.13 -3.81
C GLU A 318 13.64 -4.22 -5.32
N THR A 319 14.17 -5.27 -5.94
CA THR A 319 13.90 -5.52 -7.36
C THR A 319 12.51 -6.15 -7.52
N PRO A 320 11.65 -5.60 -8.38
CA PRO A 320 10.31 -6.12 -8.61
C PRO A 320 10.31 -7.59 -9.07
N ILE A 321 9.34 -8.35 -8.58
CA ILE A 321 9.15 -9.75 -9.03
C ILE A 321 8.87 -9.79 -10.54
N LEU A 322 8.03 -8.89 -11.04
CA LEU A 322 7.64 -8.85 -12.45
C LEU A 322 8.75 -8.39 -13.41
N GLY A 323 9.84 -7.86 -12.89
CA GLY A 323 11.02 -7.47 -13.69
C GLY A 323 11.90 -8.64 -14.14
N SER A 324 11.65 -9.88 -13.64
CA SER A 324 12.49 -11.04 -13.92
C SER A 324 11.70 -12.34 -14.01
N LEU A 325 11.84 -13.06 -15.15
CA LEU A 325 11.18 -14.36 -15.33
C LEU A 325 11.55 -15.41 -14.25
N PRO A 326 12.86 -15.59 -13.89
CA PRO A 326 13.22 -16.52 -12.81
C PRO A 326 12.61 -16.14 -11.46
N ARG A 327 12.54 -14.84 -11.12
CA ARG A 327 11.91 -14.38 -9.88
C ARG A 327 10.39 -14.63 -9.89
N THR A 328 9.73 -14.34 -11.02
CA THR A 328 8.31 -14.59 -11.21
C THR A 328 7.99 -16.09 -11.07
N ILE A 329 8.76 -16.97 -11.70
CA ILE A 329 8.61 -18.43 -11.57
C ILE A 329 8.76 -18.86 -10.10
N ARG A 330 9.77 -18.34 -9.40
CA ARG A 330 10.00 -18.66 -7.99
C ARG A 330 8.90 -18.12 -7.07
N SER A 331 8.33 -16.96 -7.37
CA SER A 331 7.23 -16.36 -6.56
C SER A 331 5.96 -17.18 -6.63
N PHE A 332 5.67 -17.78 -7.77
CA PHE A 332 4.57 -18.74 -7.90
C PHE A 332 4.92 -20.15 -7.40
N SER A 333 6.12 -20.35 -6.90
CA SER A 333 6.64 -21.69 -6.54
C SER A 333 6.57 -22.70 -7.68
N LEU A 334 6.58 -22.21 -8.94
CA LEU A 334 6.54 -23.08 -10.12
C LEU A 334 7.78 -23.96 -10.22
N ASP A 335 8.92 -23.47 -9.75
CA ASP A 335 10.16 -24.23 -9.56
C ASP A 335 9.94 -25.45 -8.66
N MET A 336 9.25 -25.29 -7.53
CA MET A 336 8.92 -26.38 -6.61
C MET A 336 7.85 -27.30 -7.19
N ILE A 337 6.82 -26.75 -7.82
CA ILE A 337 5.73 -27.52 -8.44
C ILE A 337 6.29 -28.40 -9.56
N THR A 338 7.10 -27.83 -10.47
CA THR A 338 7.68 -28.58 -11.59
C THR A 338 8.66 -29.65 -11.13
N ALA A 339 9.53 -29.32 -10.17
CA ALA A 339 10.42 -30.30 -9.56
C ALA A 339 9.64 -31.44 -8.86
N GLY A 340 8.57 -31.08 -8.14
CA GLY A 340 7.69 -32.03 -7.48
C GLY A 340 6.98 -32.97 -8.44
N LEU A 341 6.43 -32.43 -9.52
CA LEU A 341 5.76 -33.21 -10.58
C LEU A 341 6.76 -34.15 -11.27
N ALA A 342 7.96 -33.67 -11.61
CA ALA A 342 9.01 -34.51 -12.21
C ALA A 342 9.45 -35.63 -11.26
N THR A 343 9.63 -35.34 -9.97
CA THR A 343 9.99 -36.32 -8.96
C THR A 343 8.87 -37.36 -8.76
N ALA A 344 7.61 -36.91 -8.68
CA ALA A 344 6.47 -37.78 -8.59
C ALA A 344 6.36 -38.74 -9.81
N ALA A 345 6.54 -38.15 -11.02
CA ALA A 345 6.57 -38.99 -12.25
C ALA A 345 7.71 -40.02 -12.20
N GLY A 346 8.91 -39.63 -11.77
CA GLY A 346 10.04 -40.57 -11.59
C GLY A 346 9.73 -41.68 -10.60
N ILE A 347 9.11 -41.35 -9.46
CA ILE A 347 8.66 -42.35 -8.46
C ILE A 347 7.71 -43.38 -9.07
N TRP A 348 6.70 -42.87 -9.85
CA TRP A 348 5.70 -43.77 -10.47
C TRP A 348 6.26 -44.58 -11.62
N LEU A 349 7.19 -44.03 -12.42
CA LEU A 349 7.87 -44.76 -13.49
C LEU A 349 8.81 -45.83 -12.99
N ALA A 350 9.47 -45.59 -11.84
CA ALA A 350 10.36 -46.53 -11.21
C ALA A 350 9.65 -47.59 -10.33
N ALA A 351 8.37 -47.39 -10.01
CA ALA A 351 7.63 -48.29 -9.14
C ALA A 351 7.29 -49.60 -9.84
N PRO A 352 7.59 -50.77 -9.20
CA PRO A 352 7.17 -52.04 -9.73
C PRO A 352 5.63 -52.11 -9.92
N PRO A 353 5.10 -52.79 -10.96
CA PRO A 353 3.66 -52.87 -11.22
C PRO A 353 2.90 -53.78 -10.27
N THR A 354 3.43 -53.99 -9.06
CA THR A 354 2.84 -54.76 -8.00
C THR A 354 2.02 -53.89 -7.03
N ARG A 355 1.11 -54.52 -6.26
CA ARG A 355 0.35 -53.78 -5.23
C ARG A 355 1.26 -53.10 -4.19
N ARG A 356 2.36 -53.77 -3.79
CA ARG A 356 3.34 -53.18 -2.87
C ARG A 356 4.09 -52.00 -3.51
N GLY A 357 4.50 -52.12 -4.79
CA GLY A 357 5.15 -51.06 -5.51
C GLY A 357 4.25 -49.81 -5.64
N ARG A 358 2.97 -49.97 -5.96
CA ARG A 358 1.98 -48.85 -6.05
C ARG A 358 1.75 -48.21 -4.67
N LEU A 359 1.66 -48.99 -3.59
CA LEU A 359 1.53 -48.43 -2.24
C LEU A 359 2.78 -47.65 -1.82
N ALA A 360 3.97 -48.16 -2.14
CA ALA A 360 5.22 -47.42 -1.88
C ALA A 360 5.28 -46.10 -2.69
N ALA A 361 4.93 -46.12 -3.98
CA ALA A 361 4.87 -44.92 -4.81
C ALA A 361 3.86 -43.92 -4.27
N THR A 362 2.69 -44.33 -3.84
CA THR A 362 1.68 -43.47 -3.20
C THR A 362 2.23 -42.84 -1.92
N ALA A 363 2.86 -43.61 -1.04
CA ALA A 363 3.43 -43.12 0.21
C ALA A 363 4.56 -42.10 -0.03
N LEU A 364 5.48 -42.38 -0.98
CA LEU A 364 6.57 -41.47 -1.36
C LEU A 364 6.04 -40.20 -1.97
N THR A 365 5.05 -40.28 -2.86
CA THR A 365 4.40 -39.09 -3.45
C THR A 365 3.69 -38.26 -2.37
N GLY A 366 3.04 -38.91 -1.42
CA GLY A 366 2.44 -38.25 -0.26
C GLY A 366 3.46 -37.50 0.59
N ALA A 367 4.60 -38.15 0.90
CA ALA A 367 5.69 -37.50 1.62
C ALA A 367 6.31 -36.33 0.85
N LEU A 368 6.48 -36.48 -0.48
CA LEU A 368 6.93 -35.40 -1.35
C LEU A 368 5.98 -34.20 -1.32
N VAL A 369 4.67 -34.42 -1.46
CA VAL A 369 3.65 -33.37 -1.37
C VAL A 369 3.69 -32.68 0.00
N ALA A 370 3.79 -33.44 1.08
CA ALA A 370 3.90 -32.88 2.43
C ALA A 370 5.16 -32.00 2.58
N GLY A 371 6.31 -32.47 2.07
CA GLY A 371 7.57 -31.73 2.08
C GLY A 371 7.50 -30.43 1.25
N LEU A 372 6.92 -30.49 0.06
CA LEU A 372 6.71 -29.31 -0.79
C LEU A 372 5.75 -28.29 -0.15
N THR A 373 4.68 -28.79 0.48
CA THR A 373 3.73 -27.92 1.20
C THR A 373 4.42 -27.22 2.38
N ALA A 374 5.22 -27.96 3.17
CA ALA A 374 6.00 -27.39 4.26
C ALA A 374 7.02 -26.33 3.76
N GLY A 375 7.71 -26.63 2.65
CA GLY A 375 8.62 -25.69 1.99
C GLY A 375 7.92 -24.44 1.50
N TRP A 376 6.73 -24.59 0.90
CA TRP A 376 5.91 -23.47 0.45
C TRP A 376 5.43 -22.61 1.63
N VAL A 377 4.96 -23.24 2.72
CA VAL A 377 4.55 -22.51 3.94
C VAL A 377 5.71 -21.71 4.52
N ARG A 378 6.91 -22.29 4.60
CA ARG A 378 8.11 -21.56 5.06
C ARG A 378 8.43 -20.38 4.15
N ARG A 379 8.40 -20.58 2.83
CA ARG A 379 8.67 -19.50 1.86
C ARG A 379 7.63 -18.37 1.95
N ALA A 380 6.36 -18.72 2.13
CA ALA A 380 5.27 -17.73 2.28
C ALA A 380 5.32 -16.98 3.62
N SER A 381 5.93 -17.53 4.67
CA SER A 381 6.05 -16.89 5.99
C SER A 381 7.21 -15.90 6.10
N THR A 382 8.12 -15.84 5.12
CA THR A 382 9.26 -14.91 5.12
C THR A 382 8.98 -13.57 4.43
N ILE A 383 7.74 -13.34 3.99
CA ILE A 383 7.36 -12.18 3.17
C ILE A 383 7.36 -10.87 3.97
N ASN A 384 7.18 -10.90 5.30
CA ASN A 384 7.19 -9.71 6.15
C ASN A 384 8.37 -9.77 7.15
N ASP A 385 9.58 -9.43 6.70
CA ASP A 385 10.71 -9.31 7.63
C ASP A 385 10.89 -7.85 8.09
N HIS A 386 10.24 -7.49 9.22
CA HIS A 386 10.38 -6.19 9.88
C HIS A 386 11.83 -5.83 10.22
N ARG A 387 12.75 -6.81 10.28
CA ARG A 387 14.17 -6.54 10.51
C ARG A 387 14.78 -5.80 9.35
N ASN A 388 14.39 -6.15 8.12
CA ASN A 388 14.87 -5.47 6.92
C ASN A 388 14.44 -3.99 6.91
N LEU A 389 13.18 -3.69 7.27
CA LEU A 389 12.69 -2.30 7.33
C LEU A 389 13.45 -1.44 8.34
N ARG A 390 13.83 -2.00 9.50
CA ARG A 390 14.64 -1.28 10.50
C ARG A 390 16.05 -0.95 10.01
N GLU A 391 16.70 -1.87 9.29
CA GLU A 391 18.02 -1.65 8.69
C GLU A 391 17.95 -0.61 7.56
N ILE A 392 16.93 -0.69 6.71
CA ILE A 392 16.66 0.30 5.67
C ILE A 392 16.44 1.68 6.30
N ALA A 393 15.59 1.78 7.31
CA ALA A 393 15.34 3.03 8.03
C ALA A 393 16.62 3.63 8.65
N ARG A 394 17.52 2.79 9.19
CA ARG A 394 18.82 3.23 9.69
C ARG A 394 19.68 3.83 8.59
N THR A 395 19.70 3.19 7.43
CA THR A 395 20.43 3.68 6.26
C THR A 395 19.86 4.99 5.75
N ILE A 396 18.54 5.11 5.63
CA ILE A 396 17.85 6.35 5.24
C ILE A 396 18.18 7.47 6.22
N ALA A 397 18.06 7.23 7.53
CA ALA A 397 18.38 8.23 8.55
C ALA A 397 19.83 8.74 8.45
N SER A 398 20.74 7.90 7.98
CA SER A 398 22.15 8.28 7.72
C SER A 398 22.31 9.06 6.43
N ILE A 399 21.57 8.69 5.36
CA ILE A 399 21.63 9.37 4.06
C ILE A 399 21.06 10.79 4.13
N VAL A 400 19.88 10.96 4.74
CA VAL A 400 19.17 12.25 4.77
C VAL A 400 19.35 13.05 6.05
N GLY A 401 20.03 12.51 7.07
CA GLY A 401 20.38 13.24 8.30
C GLY A 401 19.23 13.49 9.26
N VAL A 402 18.09 12.79 9.16
CA VAL A 402 16.90 13.03 9.99
C VAL A 402 16.91 12.26 11.30
N ARG A 403 16.09 12.72 12.26
CA ARG A 403 15.86 12.04 13.54
C ARG A 403 14.87 10.89 13.41
N TYR A 404 13.81 11.07 12.64
CA TYR A 404 12.67 10.15 12.54
C TYR A 404 12.49 9.66 11.13
N VAL A 405 12.47 8.33 10.97
CA VAL A 405 12.07 7.66 9.73
C VAL A 405 10.76 6.94 9.98
N VAL A 406 9.76 7.18 9.14
CA VAL A 406 8.41 6.65 9.30
C VAL A 406 7.98 5.89 8.06
N PHE A 407 7.44 4.68 8.27
CA PHE A 407 6.84 3.85 7.24
C PHE A 407 5.42 3.44 7.61
N GLY A 408 4.65 3.05 6.59
CA GLY A 408 3.38 2.32 6.67
C GLY A 408 3.52 0.89 6.15
N HIS A 409 2.66 0.52 5.20
CA HIS A 409 2.69 -0.68 4.36
C HIS A 409 2.53 -2.03 5.08
N SER A 410 3.23 -2.26 6.16
CA SER A 410 3.21 -3.56 6.84
C SER A 410 1.95 -3.79 7.69
N HIS A 411 1.14 -2.75 7.92
CA HIS A 411 -0.01 -2.73 8.83
C HIS A 411 0.32 -3.09 10.29
N GLU A 412 1.59 -3.30 10.61
CA GLU A 412 2.05 -3.66 11.95
C GLU A 412 2.81 -2.48 12.56
N PRO A 413 2.32 -1.88 13.65
CA PRO A 413 3.00 -0.78 14.29
C PRO A 413 4.33 -1.22 14.88
N ASP A 414 5.36 -0.41 14.70
CA ASP A 414 6.69 -0.63 15.25
C ASP A 414 7.31 0.67 15.74
N ALA A 415 8.14 0.60 16.77
CA ALA A 415 8.97 1.69 17.23
C ALA A 415 10.35 1.15 17.62
N HIS A 416 11.39 1.62 16.97
CA HIS A 416 12.73 1.10 17.17
C HIS A 416 13.79 2.21 17.16
N ARG A 417 14.68 2.21 18.15
CA ARG A 417 15.82 3.12 18.19
C ARG A 417 16.87 2.68 17.17
N LEU A 418 17.28 3.58 16.29
CA LEU A 418 18.22 3.30 15.20
C LEU A 418 19.69 3.37 15.60
N SER A 419 20.02 4.07 16.69
CA SER A 419 21.39 4.18 17.22
C SER A 419 21.42 4.06 18.74
N GLU A 420 22.48 3.48 19.31
CA GLU A 420 22.66 3.35 20.77
C GLU A 420 22.93 4.70 21.46
N ALA A 421 23.61 5.61 20.77
CA ALA A 421 24.06 6.89 21.30
C ALA A 421 23.20 8.09 20.85
N GLY A 422 22.17 7.88 20.04
CA GLY A 422 21.48 8.97 19.35
C GLY A 422 19.97 9.00 19.50
N ASP A 423 19.42 10.14 19.11
CA ASP A 423 17.98 10.43 19.14
C ASP A 423 17.25 9.98 17.87
N ARG A 424 17.83 9.02 17.10
CA ARG A 424 17.25 8.57 15.84
C ARG A 424 16.34 7.37 16.06
N TRP A 425 15.13 7.44 15.48
CA TRP A 425 14.11 6.43 15.63
C TRP A 425 13.47 6.06 14.29
N TYR A 426 13.09 4.82 14.18
CA TYR A 426 12.17 4.29 13.19
C TYR A 426 10.80 4.08 13.82
N PHE A 427 9.77 4.44 13.08
CA PHE A 427 8.38 4.16 13.42
C PHE A 427 7.67 3.52 12.22
N ASN A 428 6.79 2.56 12.49
CA ASN A 428 5.75 2.15 11.56
C ASN A 428 4.40 2.52 12.17
N VAL A 429 3.59 3.22 11.42
CA VAL A 429 2.33 3.78 11.94
C VAL A 429 1.14 2.82 11.84
N GLY A 430 1.39 1.55 11.45
CA GLY A 430 0.33 0.54 11.37
C GLY A 430 -0.75 0.88 10.34
N THR A 431 -2.01 0.65 10.68
CA THR A 431 -3.16 0.86 9.78
C THR A 431 -4.36 1.46 10.49
N TRP A 432 -5.23 2.13 9.72
CA TRP A 432 -6.56 2.59 10.17
C TRP A 432 -7.67 1.60 9.83
N VAL A 433 -7.39 0.58 9.01
CA VAL A 433 -8.36 -0.46 8.68
C VAL A 433 -8.72 -1.26 9.92
N PRO A 434 -10.00 -1.38 10.29
CA PRO A 434 -10.44 -2.20 11.40
C PRO A 434 -10.10 -3.68 11.15
N ASN A 435 -9.17 -4.22 11.90
CA ASN A 435 -8.87 -5.65 11.90
C ASN A 435 -9.04 -6.22 13.31
N LEU A 436 -8.93 -7.53 13.48
CA LEU A 436 -9.08 -8.20 14.77
C LEU A 436 -7.83 -8.11 15.66
N GLN A 437 -6.81 -7.36 15.25
CA GLN A 437 -5.52 -7.25 15.94
C GLN A 437 -5.35 -5.90 16.64
N GLU A 438 -4.42 -5.80 17.58
CA GLU A 438 -4.20 -4.63 18.44
C GLU A 438 -3.56 -3.40 17.73
N GLY A 439 -3.32 -3.47 16.41
CA GLY A 439 -2.56 -2.47 15.64
C GLY A 439 -3.36 -1.36 14.95
N GLN A 440 -4.61 -1.10 15.38
CA GLN A 440 -5.54 -0.22 14.67
C GLN A 440 -5.54 1.21 15.21
N PHE A 441 -5.92 2.15 14.32
CA PHE A 441 -6.07 3.58 14.65
C PHE A 441 -4.82 4.20 15.25
N ILE A 442 -3.66 3.69 14.81
CA ILE A 442 -2.35 4.17 15.23
C ILE A 442 -1.89 5.25 14.27
N TYR A 443 -1.19 6.21 14.81
CA TYR A 443 -0.56 7.30 14.07
C TYR A 443 0.66 7.81 14.85
N MET A 444 1.51 8.56 14.18
CA MET A 444 2.62 9.24 14.82
C MET A 444 2.30 10.72 14.99
N GLN A 445 2.58 11.25 16.16
CA GLN A 445 2.57 12.67 16.47
C GLN A 445 4.01 13.15 16.61
N VAL A 446 4.35 14.27 15.94
CA VAL A 446 5.63 14.97 16.14
C VAL A 446 5.34 16.41 16.55
N LEU A 447 5.83 16.80 17.71
CA LEU A 447 5.74 18.17 18.21
C LEU A 447 7.06 18.88 17.93
N ARG A 448 6.99 20.01 17.23
CA ARG A 448 8.16 20.84 16.91
C ARG A 448 8.44 21.83 18.04
N ASP A 449 8.70 21.32 19.22
CA ASP A 449 9.22 22.05 20.36
C ASP A 449 10.77 22.13 20.32
N GLU A 450 11.40 22.69 21.35
CA GLU A 450 12.86 22.76 21.48
C GLU A 450 13.50 21.37 21.58
N GLY A 451 13.44 20.59 20.55
CA GLY A 451 13.99 19.24 20.51
C GLY A 451 13.23 18.31 19.59
N GLY A 452 11.99 18.63 19.22
CA GLY A 452 11.16 17.81 18.32
C GLY A 452 10.85 16.45 18.95
N SER A 453 9.80 16.33 19.76
CA SER A 453 9.39 15.05 20.34
C SER A 453 8.48 14.28 19.39
N ALA A 454 8.72 12.96 19.28
CA ALA A 454 7.93 12.08 18.43
C ALA A 454 7.40 10.89 19.22
N GLN A 455 6.14 10.54 19.01
CA GLN A 455 5.48 9.46 19.73
C GLN A 455 4.45 8.75 18.86
N LEU A 456 4.39 7.41 18.98
CA LEU A 456 3.24 6.65 18.49
C LEU A 456 2.04 6.88 19.41
N MET A 457 0.91 7.18 18.80
CA MET A 457 -0.36 7.44 19.45
C MET A 457 -1.39 6.47 18.92
N ARG A 458 -2.43 6.22 19.70
CA ARG A 458 -3.65 5.55 19.26
C ARG A 458 -4.83 6.49 19.40
N TRP A 459 -5.71 6.51 18.40
CA TRP A 459 -7.01 7.15 18.54
C TRP A 459 -7.95 6.23 19.32
N ASN A 460 -8.34 6.65 20.53
CA ASN A 460 -9.31 5.91 21.34
C ASN A 460 -10.73 6.25 20.87
N ARG A 461 -11.36 5.32 20.17
CA ARG A 461 -12.72 5.47 19.62
C ARG A 461 -13.79 5.72 20.70
N LYS A 462 -13.65 5.06 21.86
CA LYS A 462 -14.61 5.16 22.95
C LYS A 462 -14.59 6.54 23.63
N TRP A 463 -13.39 7.09 23.80
CA TRP A 463 -13.19 8.35 24.49
C TRP A 463 -12.93 9.52 23.53
N GLN A 464 -12.88 9.25 22.22
CA GLN A 464 -12.60 10.24 21.17
C GLN A 464 -11.39 11.13 21.49
N ARG A 465 -10.30 10.52 21.92
CA ARG A 465 -9.08 11.23 22.32
C ARG A 465 -7.81 10.44 21.96
N PRO A 466 -6.69 11.14 21.81
CA PRO A 466 -5.37 10.51 21.66
C PRO A 466 -4.95 9.77 22.94
N GLU A 467 -4.29 8.62 22.75
CA GLU A 467 -3.62 7.88 23.80
C GLU A 467 -2.19 7.59 23.39
N ALA A 468 -1.22 7.95 24.24
CA ALA A 468 0.18 7.65 24.00
C ALA A 468 0.46 6.16 24.11
N LEU A 469 1.24 5.63 23.20
CA LEU A 469 1.66 4.24 23.21
C LEU A 469 3.09 4.12 23.72
N ASP A 470 3.33 3.14 24.59
CA ASP A 470 4.68 2.81 25.06
C ASP A 470 5.46 2.11 23.92
N PRO A 471 6.55 2.70 23.41
CA PRO A 471 7.38 2.10 22.36
C PRO A 471 7.95 0.72 22.74
N GLU A 472 8.22 0.47 24.02
CA GLU A 472 8.75 -0.82 24.49
C GLU A 472 7.76 -1.97 24.31
N ARG A 473 6.46 -1.67 24.27
CA ARG A 473 5.41 -2.67 24.04
C ARG A 473 5.55 -3.34 22.68
N PHE A 474 5.96 -2.60 21.67
CA PHE A 474 6.14 -3.09 20.29
C PHE A 474 7.45 -3.85 20.12
N SER A 475 8.50 -3.47 20.84
CA SER A 475 9.78 -4.18 20.82
C SER A 475 9.72 -5.57 21.48
N ARG A 476 8.80 -5.78 22.44
CA ARG A 476 8.58 -7.06 23.16
C ARG A 476 7.65 -8.02 22.42
N GLY A 477 6.70 -7.54 21.61
CA GLY A 477 5.73 -8.35 20.87
C GLY A 477 6.37 -9.30 19.85
N ALA A 478 7.44 -8.88 19.19
CA ALA A 478 8.23 -9.68 18.27
C ALA A 478 8.89 -10.92 18.93
N ARG A 479 9.03 -10.96 20.25
CA ARG A 479 9.54 -12.12 21.00
C ARG A 479 8.46 -13.14 21.37
N ARG A 480 7.19 -12.74 21.54
CA ARG A 480 6.08 -13.65 21.92
C ARG A 480 5.45 -14.39 20.74
N ALA A 481 5.54 -13.87 19.53
CA ALA A 481 5.04 -14.56 18.33
C ALA A 481 5.93 -15.74 17.88
N ARG A 482 7.08 -15.98 18.55
CA ARG A 482 8.05 -17.06 18.28
C ARG A 482 8.14 -18.12 19.38
N ALA A 483 7.39 -17.98 20.45
CA ALA A 483 7.20 -19.03 21.47
C ALA A 483 5.82 -19.68 21.31
#